data_906b81f62aa2e7b9ce94fdfa4dea9b0d
#
_entry.id   906b81f62aa2e7b9ce94fdfa4dea9b0d
#
_cell.length_a   1.000
_cell.length_b   1.000
_cell.length_c   1.000
_cell.angle_alpha   90.00
_cell.angle_beta   90.00
_cell.angle_gamma   90.00
#
_symmetry.space_group_name_H-M   'P 1'
#
loop_
_entity.id
_entity.type
_entity.pdbx_description
1 polymer ?
#
loop_
_entity_poly.entity_id
_entity_poly.type
_entity_poly.pdbx_seq_one_letter_code
_entity_poly.pdbx_strand_id
1 'polypeptide(L)'
;MKNIVKFILEKKAINFGSAKSNYGHCIILAGGPGSGKGYVKNNKILSSFKSVDVDDMKKMYIKLQKAGKIDDKYDYDLSKAEDTFKLHFAVKDRGWKGKQRKLFWDQRNTDTKNLPNILWDMVSDDPEDILEVIKYAKPAGYNVTLVWVCCNMETAKEGNAKRERRVSEEVLEKGHKDAYKCITDVLSNKYPIITEGIDNAWIAFTAGYKRMLSDKFKKDEVLKIKKDEDGKFIFDKSYVDDFLKEQMPMDPDWEANDTKEKERKKKLFASKISESLNS
;
A
#
# COMPACT_ATOMS: atom_id res chain seq x y z
N MET A 1 2.32 -14.80 -30.54
CA MET A 1 1.38 -14.04 -29.70
C MET A 1 1.37 -14.48 -28.23
N LYS A 2 1.30 -15.78 -27.86
CA LYS A 2 1.30 -16.24 -26.47
C LYS A 2 2.49 -15.75 -25.62
N ASN A 3 3.70 -15.68 -26.19
CA ASN A 3 4.91 -15.29 -25.45
C ASN A 3 4.98 -13.77 -25.16
N ILE A 4 4.40 -12.92 -25.99
CA ILE A 4 4.38 -11.47 -25.78
C ILE A 4 3.38 -11.11 -24.64
N VAL A 5 2.23 -11.77 -24.63
CA VAL A 5 1.23 -11.56 -23.56
C VAL A 5 1.77 -12.02 -22.21
N LYS A 6 2.48 -13.16 -22.15
CA LYS A 6 3.12 -13.64 -20.95
C LYS A 6 4.21 -12.69 -20.45
N PHE A 7 5.04 -12.16 -21.34
CA PHE A 7 6.10 -11.19 -21.01
C PHE A 7 5.54 -9.85 -20.50
N ILE A 8 4.42 -9.36 -21.05
CA ILE A 8 3.76 -8.13 -20.62
C ILE A 8 3.07 -8.32 -19.27
N LEU A 9 2.46 -9.47 -19.01
CA LEU A 9 1.80 -9.79 -17.75
C LEU A 9 2.80 -9.99 -16.60
N GLU A 10 3.93 -10.63 -16.85
CA GLU A 10 4.97 -10.87 -15.84
C GLU A 10 5.65 -9.59 -15.35
N LYS A 11 5.71 -8.54 -16.18
CA LYS A 11 6.32 -7.23 -15.80
C LYS A 11 5.37 -6.27 -15.08
N LYS A 12 4.07 -6.53 -15.05
CA LYS A 12 3.06 -5.59 -14.52
C LYS A 12 2.41 -6.01 -13.21
N ALA A 13 2.71 -7.19 -12.70
CA ALA A 13 2.10 -7.71 -11.49
C ALA A 13 3.15 -8.03 -10.43
N ILE A 14 2.85 -7.70 -9.19
CA ILE A 14 3.61 -8.16 -8.03
C ILE A 14 3.26 -9.63 -7.83
N ASN A 15 4.23 -10.50 -8.09
CA ASN A 15 4.06 -11.93 -7.97
C ASN A 15 4.59 -12.40 -6.61
N PHE A 16 3.72 -13.04 -5.80
CA PHE A 16 4.01 -13.42 -4.42
C PHE A 16 4.60 -14.84 -4.34
N GLY A 17 5.76 -15.06 -4.94
CA GLY A 17 6.46 -16.33 -4.83
C GLY A 17 6.05 -17.38 -5.86
N SER A 18 6.53 -18.63 -5.70
CA SER A 18 6.24 -19.71 -6.61
C SER A 18 4.75 -20.02 -6.64
N ALA A 19 4.23 -20.35 -7.79
CA ALA A 19 2.83 -20.59 -8.14
C ALA A 19 2.05 -21.64 -7.27
N LYS A 20 2.58 -22.01 -6.11
CA LYS A 20 2.04 -23.11 -5.29
C LYS A 20 1.21 -22.69 -4.08
N SER A 21 1.18 -21.40 -3.72
CA SER A 21 0.38 -20.97 -2.57
C SER A 21 -0.32 -19.64 -2.85
N ASN A 22 -1.62 -19.69 -3.01
CA ASN A 22 -2.49 -18.49 -3.08
C ASN A 22 -2.85 -17.95 -1.70
N TYR A 23 -2.30 -18.50 -0.61
CA TYR A 23 -2.67 -18.24 0.76
C TYR A 23 -1.46 -17.95 1.63
N GLY A 24 -1.68 -17.28 2.77
CA GLY A 24 -0.64 -17.04 3.75
C GLY A 24 0.34 -15.93 3.39
N HIS A 25 -0.07 -14.95 2.58
CA HIS A 25 0.74 -13.77 2.29
C HIS A 25 0.33 -12.60 3.18
N CYS A 26 1.32 -11.96 3.81
CA CYS A 26 1.15 -10.69 4.51
C CYS A 26 1.91 -9.61 3.75
N ILE A 27 1.18 -8.65 3.18
CA ILE A 27 1.76 -7.53 2.46
C ILE A 27 1.78 -6.30 3.36
N ILE A 28 2.94 -5.72 3.56
CA ILE A 28 3.13 -4.39 4.11
C ILE A 28 3.16 -3.42 2.93
N LEU A 29 2.07 -2.69 2.72
CA LEU A 29 1.96 -1.69 1.68
C LEU A 29 2.35 -0.33 2.25
N ALA A 30 3.58 0.08 1.95
CA ALA A 30 4.24 1.24 2.50
C ALA A 30 4.23 2.43 1.52
N GLY A 31 4.25 3.65 2.04
CA GLY A 31 4.35 4.86 1.23
C GLY A 31 3.59 6.04 1.82
N GLY A 32 4.05 7.25 1.57
CA GLY A 32 3.46 8.49 2.08
C GLY A 32 2.01 8.73 1.62
N PRO A 33 1.33 9.71 2.21
CA PRO A 33 0.00 10.11 1.75
C PRO A 33 0.04 10.55 0.28
N GLY A 34 -0.99 10.21 -0.51
CA GLY A 34 -1.03 10.60 -1.93
C GLY A 34 -0.12 9.79 -2.87
N SER A 35 0.72 8.87 -2.37
CA SER A 35 1.68 8.09 -3.18
C SER A 35 1.04 7.12 -4.20
N GLY A 36 -0.27 6.89 -4.15
CA GLY A 36 -0.91 5.95 -5.06
C GLY A 36 -1.04 4.51 -4.52
N LYS A 37 -0.90 4.29 -3.20
CA LYS A 37 -1.10 2.96 -2.57
C LYS A 37 -2.40 2.29 -3.02
N GLY A 38 -3.51 3.02 -3.04
CA GLY A 38 -4.79 2.50 -3.52
C GLY A 38 -4.76 2.03 -4.98
N TYR A 39 -4.01 2.72 -5.84
CA TYR A 39 -3.80 2.29 -7.22
C TYR A 39 -3.01 0.98 -7.30
N VAL A 40 -1.90 0.90 -6.57
CA VAL A 40 -1.05 -0.31 -6.52
C VAL A 40 -1.84 -1.49 -5.95
N LYS A 41 -2.56 -1.28 -4.84
CA LYS A 41 -3.44 -2.29 -4.23
C LYS A 41 -4.44 -2.88 -5.23
N ASN A 42 -5.08 -2.04 -6.02
CA ASN A 42 -6.17 -2.47 -6.92
C ASN A 42 -5.70 -2.97 -8.29
N ASN A 43 -4.48 -2.63 -8.72
CA ASN A 43 -4.04 -2.85 -10.10
C ASN A 43 -2.76 -3.68 -10.21
N LYS A 44 -1.97 -3.77 -9.15
CA LYS A 44 -0.69 -4.48 -9.17
C LYS A 44 -0.69 -5.71 -8.27
N ILE A 45 -1.55 -5.73 -7.25
CA ILE A 45 -1.67 -6.86 -6.33
C ILE A 45 -2.84 -7.72 -6.82
N LEU A 46 -2.53 -8.88 -7.41
CA LEU A 46 -3.50 -9.73 -8.12
C LEU A 46 -4.25 -10.72 -7.23
N SER A 47 -4.19 -10.57 -5.91
CA SER A 47 -4.84 -11.50 -4.97
C SER A 47 -5.92 -10.80 -4.17
N SER A 48 -6.91 -11.56 -3.71
CA SER A 48 -7.84 -11.09 -2.70
C SER A 48 -7.14 -11.01 -1.34
N PHE A 49 -7.15 -9.84 -0.73
CA PHE A 49 -6.57 -9.60 0.59
C PHE A 49 -7.60 -9.03 1.56
N LYS A 50 -7.51 -9.44 2.83
CA LYS A 50 -8.14 -8.70 3.91
C LYS A 50 -7.28 -7.48 4.21
N SER A 51 -7.81 -6.28 3.95
CA SER A 51 -7.10 -5.04 4.20
C SER A 51 -7.19 -4.64 5.66
N VAL A 52 -6.04 -4.27 6.24
CA VAL A 52 -5.95 -3.56 7.52
C VAL A 52 -5.59 -2.12 7.21
N ASP A 53 -6.57 -1.24 7.25
CA ASP A 53 -6.45 0.17 6.89
C ASP A 53 -7.12 1.01 7.98
N VAL A 54 -6.35 1.93 8.58
CA VAL A 54 -6.86 2.86 9.61
C VAL A 54 -7.91 3.80 9.04
N ASP A 55 -7.85 4.11 7.76
CA ASP A 55 -8.83 4.99 7.12
C ASP A 55 -10.19 4.31 6.98
N ASP A 56 -10.22 3.02 6.71
CA ASP A 56 -11.46 2.24 6.72
C ASP A 56 -12.06 2.17 8.14
N MET A 57 -11.21 2.09 9.16
CA MET A 57 -11.66 2.14 10.57
C MET A 57 -12.29 3.49 10.90
N LYS A 58 -11.71 4.59 10.44
CA LYS A 58 -12.26 5.94 10.64
C LYS A 58 -13.63 6.10 9.98
N LYS A 59 -13.78 5.61 8.75
CA LYS A 59 -15.08 5.60 8.06
C LYS A 59 -16.12 4.74 8.79
N MET A 60 -15.70 3.58 9.30
CA MET A 60 -16.58 2.73 10.11
C MET A 60 -16.99 3.42 11.40
N TYR A 61 -16.07 4.11 12.07
CA TYR A 61 -16.37 4.86 13.30
C TYR A 61 -17.50 5.86 13.07
N ILE A 62 -17.38 6.72 12.03
CA ILE A 62 -18.39 7.71 11.67
C ILE A 62 -19.74 7.04 11.36
N LYS A 63 -19.74 5.91 10.64
CA LYS A 63 -20.98 5.18 10.35
C LYS A 63 -21.67 4.66 11.60
N LEU A 64 -20.90 4.14 12.54
CA LEU A 64 -21.42 3.62 13.81
C LEU A 64 -21.90 4.77 14.72
N GLN A 65 -21.23 5.89 14.72
CA GLN A 65 -21.64 7.11 15.41
C GLN A 65 -23.01 7.61 14.87
N LYS A 66 -23.13 7.78 13.54
CA LYS A 66 -24.38 8.19 12.90
C LYS A 66 -25.53 7.19 13.13
N ALA A 67 -25.22 5.92 13.35
CA ALA A 67 -26.19 4.89 13.72
C ALA A 67 -26.50 4.83 15.24
N GLY A 68 -25.98 5.77 16.04
CA GLY A 68 -26.17 5.82 17.48
C GLY A 68 -25.51 4.67 18.27
N LYS A 69 -24.57 3.95 17.63
CA LYS A 69 -23.85 2.83 18.26
C LYS A 69 -22.54 3.24 18.94
N ILE A 70 -22.13 4.46 18.73
CA ILE A 70 -20.99 5.12 19.38
C ILE A 70 -21.49 6.42 19.98
N ASP A 71 -21.38 6.55 21.30
CA ASP A 71 -21.66 7.81 22.00
C ASP A 71 -20.43 8.72 21.87
N ASP A 72 -20.42 9.50 20.81
CA ASP A 72 -19.47 10.56 20.54
C ASP A 72 -20.23 11.67 19.81
N LYS A 73 -20.26 12.84 20.42
CA LYS A 73 -21.04 13.99 19.92
C LYS A 73 -20.30 14.88 18.93
N TYR A 74 -19.01 14.55 18.68
CA TYR A 74 -18.21 15.36 17.75
C TYR A 74 -18.51 14.95 16.30
N ASP A 75 -18.93 15.91 15.48
CA ASP A 75 -19.20 15.69 14.06
C ASP A 75 -17.89 15.81 13.25
N TYR A 76 -17.36 14.66 12.85
CA TYR A 76 -16.09 14.57 12.13
C TYR A 76 -16.25 14.82 10.65
N ASP A 77 -15.54 15.83 10.12
CA ASP A 77 -15.40 16.11 8.70
C ASP A 77 -14.06 15.59 8.17
N LEU A 78 -14.10 14.50 7.41
CA LEU A 78 -12.89 13.88 6.86
C LEU A 78 -12.13 14.76 5.86
N SER A 79 -12.73 15.83 5.35
CA SER A 79 -12.05 16.80 4.49
C SER A 79 -11.12 17.72 5.28
N LYS A 80 -11.31 17.81 6.60
CA LYS A 80 -10.51 18.65 7.51
C LYS A 80 -9.40 17.82 8.17
N ALA A 81 -8.17 18.29 8.06
CA ALA A 81 -7.00 17.62 8.64
C ALA A 81 -7.10 17.48 10.16
N GLU A 82 -7.61 18.51 10.85
CA GLU A 82 -7.79 18.50 12.30
C GLU A 82 -8.79 17.44 12.76
N ASP A 83 -9.94 17.34 12.09
CA ASP A 83 -10.97 16.34 12.40
C ASP A 83 -10.46 14.92 12.14
N THR A 84 -9.72 14.75 11.05
CA THR A 84 -9.05 13.47 10.73
C THR A 84 -8.06 13.06 11.81
N PHE A 85 -7.35 14.03 12.40
CA PHE A 85 -6.41 13.80 13.50
C PHE A 85 -7.14 13.41 14.78
N LYS A 86 -8.17 14.17 15.19
CA LYS A 86 -9.02 13.84 16.35
C LYS A 86 -9.64 12.45 16.22
N LEU A 87 -10.17 12.13 15.04
CA LEU A 87 -10.76 10.82 14.77
C LEU A 87 -9.74 9.68 14.86
N HIS A 88 -8.48 9.94 14.52
CA HIS A 88 -7.41 8.95 14.68
C HIS A 88 -7.26 8.52 16.15
N PHE A 89 -7.27 9.47 17.08
CA PHE A 89 -7.22 9.17 18.52
C PHE A 89 -8.49 8.47 18.99
N ALA A 90 -9.67 8.92 18.57
CA ALA A 90 -10.93 8.27 18.94
C ALA A 90 -10.98 6.79 18.52
N VAL A 91 -10.45 6.47 17.34
CA VAL A 91 -10.32 5.07 16.86
C VAL A 91 -9.27 4.31 17.68
N LYS A 92 -8.13 4.94 17.98
CA LYS A 92 -7.05 4.34 18.78
C LYS A 92 -7.50 4.02 20.19
N ASP A 93 -8.17 4.95 20.85
CA ASP A 93 -8.63 4.80 22.25
C ASP A 93 -9.65 3.67 22.40
N ARG A 94 -10.43 3.38 21.37
CA ARG A 94 -11.32 2.21 21.35
C ARG A 94 -10.62 0.88 21.08
N GLY A 95 -9.31 0.88 20.91
CA GLY A 95 -8.49 -0.31 20.70
C GLY A 95 -8.81 -1.07 19.42
N TRP A 96 -9.38 -0.43 18.39
CA TRP A 96 -9.78 -1.11 17.16
C TRP A 96 -8.59 -1.66 16.39
N LYS A 97 -7.48 -0.94 16.32
CA LYS A 97 -6.23 -1.43 15.72
C LYS A 97 -5.74 -2.71 16.45
N GLY A 98 -5.84 -2.73 17.78
CA GLY A 98 -5.51 -3.90 18.59
C GLY A 98 -6.45 -5.09 18.35
N LYS A 99 -7.75 -4.86 18.18
CA LYS A 99 -8.72 -5.93 17.86
C LYS A 99 -8.47 -6.57 16.50
N GLN A 100 -8.11 -5.79 15.48
CA GLN A 100 -7.73 -6.33 14.17
C GLN A 100 -6.43 -7.12 14.25
N ARG A 101 -5.42 -6.63 14.97
CA ARG A 101 -4.18 -7.37 15.25
C ARG A 101 -4.45 -8.71 15.93
N LYS A 102 -5.36 -8.74 16.91
CA LYS A 102 -5.77 -9.97 17.57
C LYS A 102 -6.43 -10.96 16.62
N LEU A 103 -7.29 -10.50 15.70
CA LEU A 103 -7.89 -11.39 14.69
C LEU A 103 -6.84 -12.12 13.86
N PHE A 104 -5.73 -11.45 13.49
CA PHE A 104 -4.63 -12.09 12.79
C PHE A 104 -3.78 -12.99 13.69
N TRP A 105 -3.62 -12.60 14.95
CA TRP A 105 -2.94 -13.39 15.96
C TRP A 105 -3.66 -14.72 16.25
N ASP A 106 -4.97 -14.71 16.25
CA ASP A 106 -5.78 -15.90 16.48
C ASP A 106 -5.70 -16.90 15.31
N GLN A 107 -5.18 -16.50 14.15
CA GLN A 107 -4.92 -17.37 12.98
C GLN A 107 -3.69 -18.27 13.15
N ARG A 108 -2.87 -18.11 14.20
CA ARG A 108 -1.62 -18.88 14.39
C ARG A 108 -1.78 -20.40 14.41
N ASN A 109 -2.96 -20.87 14.83
CA ASN A 109 -3.28 -22.30 14.88
C ASN A 109 -4.01 -22.79 13.62
N THR A 110 -4.18 -21.92 12.63
CA THR A 110 -4.82 -22.27 11.38
C THR A 110 -3.78 -22.91 10.47
N ASP A 111 -4.16 -23.99 9.75
CA ASP A 111 -3.31 -24.58 8.72
C ASP A 111 -2.86 -23.48 7.72
N THR A 112 -1.56 -23.44 7.46
CA THR A 112 -0.95 -22.44 6.57
C THR A 112 -1.59 -22.39 5.18
N LYS A 113 -2.18 -23.50 4.73
CA LYS A 113 -2.93 -23.58 3.46
C LYS A 113 -4.24 -22.81 3.48
N ASN A 114 -4.76 -22.49 4.66
CA ASN A 114 -6.03 -21.80 4.87
C ASN A 114 -5.85 -20.38 5.45
N LEU A 115 -4.61 -19.90 5.61
CA LEU A 115 -4.35 -18.57 6.09
C LEU A 115 -4.87 -17.53 5.09
N PRO A 116 -5.75 -16.59 5.51
CA PRO A 116 -6.19 -15.52 4.61
C PRO A 116 -5.01 -14.61 4.25
N ASN A 117 -4.95 -14.15 3.01
CA ASN A 117 -4.00 -13.12 2.66
C ASN A 117 -4.36 -11.79 3.35
N ILE A 118 -3.36 -11.09 3.85
CA ILE A 118 -3.51 -9.85 4.59
C ILE A 118 -2.74 -8.74 3.88
N LEU A 119 -3.36 -7.58 3.73
CA LEU A 119 -2.70 -6.38 3.27
C LEU A 119 -2.75 -5.32 4.37
N TRP A 120 -1.57 -4.94 4.86
CA TRP A 120 -1.39 -3.92 5.87
C TRP A 120 -1.02 -2.60 5.21
N ASP A 121 -1.98 -1.68 5.08
CA ASP A 121 -1.76 -0.34 4.48
C ASP A 121 -1.28 0.63 5.56
N MET A 122 -0.07 1.14 5.40
CA MET A 122 0.57 2.03 6.35
C MET A 122 1.50 3.04 5.65
N VAL A 123 1.89 4.09 6.37
CA VAL A 123 2.90 5.04 5.87
C VAL A 123 4.28 4.39 5.92
N SER A 124 4.54 3.59 6.95
CA SER A 124 5.85 2.98 7.25
C SER A 124 6.94 4.04 7.48
N ASP A 125 6.61 5.03 8.29
CA ASP A 125 7.48 6.12 8.71
C ASP A 125 8.31 5.78 9.96
N ASP A 126 7.97 4.67 10.63
CA ASP A 126 8.67 4.12 11.78
C ASP A 126 8.99 2.63 11.55
N PRO A 127 10.27 2.21 11.70
CA PRO A 127 10.64 0.79 11.60
C PRO A 127 9.95 -0.09 12.65
N GLU A 128 9.59 0.43 13.81
CA GLU A 128 8.83 -0.31 14.82
C GLU A 128 7.47 -0.78 14.33
N ASP A 129 6.78 0.02 13.51
CA ASP A 129 5.51 -0.37 12.91
C ASP A 129 5.67 -1.58 11.96
N ILE A 130 6.75 -1.62 11.18
CA ILE A 130 7.08 -2.76 10.30
C ILE A 130 7.42 -3.99 11.15
N LEU A 131 8.26 -3.80 12.18
CA LEU A 131 8.65 -4.86 13.10
C LEU A 131 7.44 -5.47 13.81
N GLU A 132 6.48 -4.64 14.20
CA GLU A 132 5.25 -5.12 14.84
C GLU A 132 4.46 -6.05 13.92
N VAL A 133 4.29 -5.69 12.65
CA VAL A 133 3.61 -6.57 11.67
C VAL A 133 4.37 -7.90 11.53
N ILE A 134 5.70 -7.86 11.42
CA ILE A 134 6.54 -9.05 11.32
C ILE A 134 6.38 -9.95 12.54
N LYS A 135 6.39 -9.39 13.76
CA LYS A 135 6.19 -10.13 15.02
C LYS A 135 4.86 -10.89 15.08
N TYR A 136 3.84 -10.43 14.38
CA TYR A 136 2.56 -11.15 14.30
C TYR A 136 2.51 -12.11 13.11
N ALA A 137 3.01 -11.71 11.96
CA ALA A 137 2.89 -12.46 10.73
C ALA A 137 3.78 -13.71 10.70
N LYS A 138 5.06 -13.58 11.08
CA LYS A 138 6.02 -14.70 10.98
C LYS A 138 5.66 -15.88 11.87
N PRO A 139 5.33 -15.71 13.17
CA PRO A 139 4.92 -16.84 14.01
C PRO A 139 3.62 -17.51 13.56
N ALA A 140 2.78 -16.80 12.80
CA ALA A 140 1.57 -17.35 12.20
C ALA A 140 1.80 -18.05 10.86
N GLY A 141 3.05 -18.12 10.37
CA GLY A 141 3.40 -18.83 9.12
C GLY A 141 3.22 -18.01 7.85
N TYR A 142 3.06 -16.70 7.95
CA TYR A 142 2.92 -15.83 6.77
C TYR A 142 4.25 -15.60 6.04
N ASN A 143 4.15 -15.58 4.71
CA ASN A 143 5.19 -14.99 3.86
C ASN A 143 5.01 -13.46 3.85
N VAL A 144 5.99 -12.72 4.37
CA VAL A 144 5.92 -11.27 4.52
C VAL A 144 6.55 -10.58 3.33
N THR A 145 5.80 -9.70 2.69
CA THR A 145 6.25 -8.93 1.54
C THR A 145 6.12 -7.43 1.82
N LEU A 146 7.22 -6.69 1.71
CA LEU A 146 7.23 -5.24 1.74
C LEU A 146 7.00 -4.71 0.31
N VAL A 147 6.00 -3.87 0.13
CA VAL A 147 5.73 -3.16 -1.13
C VAL A 147 5.80 -1.67 -0.86
N TRP A 148 6.85 -1.02 -1.33
CA TRP A 148 6.99 0.42 -1.22
C TRP A 148 6.41 1.12 -2.44
N VAL A 149 5.40 1.97 -2.23
CA VAL A 149 4.83 2.83 -3.26
C VAL A 149 5.55 4.17 -3.21
N CYS A 150 6.43 4.38 -4.18
CA CYS A 150 7.32 5.52 -4.28
C CYS A 150 6.80 6.50 -5.37
N CYS A 151 6.65 7.76 -5.02
CA CYS A 151 6.32 8.83 -5.97
C CYS A 151 7.06 10.12 -5.60
N ASN A 152 7.22 11.01 -6.58
CA ASN A 152 7.74 12.35 -6.28
C ASN A 152 6.69 13.22 -5.58
N MET A 153 7.12 14.36 -5.02
CA MET A 153 6.27 15.22 -4.22
C MET A 153 5.12 15.85 -5.03
N GLU A 154 5.33 16.17 -6.29
CA GLU A 154 4.27 16.72 -7.15
C GLU A 154 3.14 15.71 -7.35
N THR A 155 3.47 14.46 -7.64
CA THR A 155 2.49 13.35 -7.74
C THR A 155 1.76 13.15 -6.43
N ALA A 156 2.46 13.25 -5.29
CA ALA A 156 1.87 13.12 -3.97
C ALA A 156 0.86 14.24 -3.68
N LYS A 157 1.21 15.50 -4.00
CA LYS A 157 0.34 16.68 -3.85
C LYS A 157 -0.92 16.54 -4.72
N GLU A 158 -0.78 16.15 -5.97
CA GLU A 158 -1.91 15.88 -6.87
C GLU A 158 -2.80 14.73 -6.36
N GLY A 159 -2.18 13.66 -5.88
CA GLY A 159 -2.88 12.54 -5.28
C GLY A 159 -3.65 12.91 -4.02
N ASN A 160 -3.06 13.74 -3.15
CA ASN A 160 -3.70 14.24 -1.93
C ASN A 160 -4.88 15.17 -2.26
N ALA A 161 -4.74 16.05 -3.25
CA ALA A 161 -5.80 16.99 -3.66
C ALA A 161 -7.05 16.28 -4.19
N LYS A 162 -6.92 15.08 -4.77
CA LYS A 162 -8.03 14.28 -5.30
C LYS A 162 -8.75 13.43 -4.24
N ARG A 163 -8.20 13.35 -3.04
CA ARG A 163 -8.79 12.51 -1.98
C ARG A 163 -9.94 13.24 -1.30
N GLU A 164 -10.96 12.49 -0.92
CA GLU A 164 -12.02 12.94 -0.01
C GLU A 164 -11.41 13.43 1.31
N ARG A 165 -10.45 12.67 1.84
CA ARG A 165 -9.67 12.99 3.01
C ARG A 165 -8.32 13.58 2.58
N ARG A 166 -8.07 14.82 2.92
CA ARG A 166 -6.81 15.52 2.65
C ARG A 166 -5.98 15.65 3.91
N VAL A 167 -4.67 15.63 3.75
CA VAL A 167 -3.73 15.99 4.82
C VAL A 167 -3.10 17.35 4.47
N SER A 168 -2.60 18.07 5.49
CA SER A 168 -1.84 19.30 5.25
C SER A 168 -0.56 19.01 4.47
N GLU A 169 -0.03 20.04 3.81
CA GLU A 169 1.21 19.90 3.02
C GLU A 169 2.39 19.49 3.91
N GLU A 170 2.48 20.04 5.10
CA GLU A 170 3.49 19.67 6.09
C GLU A 170 3.43 18.18 6.47
N VAL A 171 2.23 17.66 6.74
CA VAL A 171 2.02 16.22 7.05
C VAL A 171 2.34 15.36 5.85
N LEU A 172 2.01 15.84 4.64
CA LEU A 172 2.34 15.16 3.39
C LEU A 172 3.85 15.02 3.23
N GLU A 173 4.58 16.12 3.30
CA GLU A 173 6.04 16.17 3.11
C GLU A 173 6.77 15.37 4.17
N LYS A 174 6.38 15.54 5.44
CA LYS A 174 6.93 14.77 6.55
C LYS A 174 6.70 13.28 6.35
N GLY A 175 5.48 12.86 6.04
CA GLY A 175 5.15 11.44 5.84
C GLY A 175 5.94 10.80 4.70
N HIS A 176 6.19 11.53 3.60
CA HIS A 176 7.03 11.04 2.51
C HIS A 176 8.50 10.95 2.89
N LYS A 177 9.04 11.97 3.57
CA LYS A 177 10.43 12.00 4.04
C LYS A 177 10.72 10.89 5.04
N ASP A 178 9.84 10.69 6.00
CA ASP A 178 10.02 9.70 7.05
C ASP A 178 9.85 8.28 6.49
N ALA A 179 8.86 8.04 5.63
CA ALA A 179 8.70 6.76 4.93
C ALA A 179 9.91 6.44 4.04
N TYR A 180 10.41 7.42 3.27
CA TYR A 180 11.62 7.25 2.48
C TYR A 180 12.81 6.81 3.35
N LYS A 181 13.06 7.54 4.45
CA LYS A 181 14.16 7.23 5.35
C LYS A 181 14.00 5.84 5.97
N CYS A 182 12.83 5.53 6.52
CA CYS A 182 12.56 4.25 7.16
C CYS A 182 12.76 3.08 6.18
N ILE A 183 12.15 3.15 5.00
CA ILE A 183 12.18 2.04 4.04
C ILE A 183 13.56 1.87 3.41
N THR A 184 14.26 2.98 3.08
CA THR A 184 15.63 2.89 2.57
C THR A 184 16.59 2.32 3.62
N ASP A 185 16.40 2.64 4.90
CA ASP A 185 17.18 2.07 6.00
C ASP A 185 16.91 0.56 6.16
N VAL A 186 15.66 0.12 6.04
CA VAL A 186 15.30 -1.32 6.03
C VAL A 186 15.93 -2.04 4.83
N LEU A 187 15.77 -1.51 3.62
CA LEU A 187 16.32 -2.12 2.40
C LEU A 187 17.86 -2.07 2.34
N SER A 188 18.48 -1.13 3.05
CA SER A 188 19.93 -1.05 3.23
C SER A 188 20.44 -1.94 4.40
N ASN A 189 19.57 -2.80 4.93
CA ASN A 189 19.90 -3.79 5.97
C ASN A 189 20.37 -3.17 7.32
N LYS A 190 19.93 -1.94 7.63
CA LYS A 190 20.26 -1.31 8.92
C LYS A 190 19.52 -1.94 10.11
N TYR A 191 18.43 -2.65 9.84
CA TYR A 191 17.59 -3.31 10.84
C TYR A 191 17.54 -4.82 10.59
N PRO A 192 18.56 -5.61 11.03
CA PRO A 192 18.68 -7.02 10.68
C PRO A 192 17.41 -7.84 10.98
N ILE A 193 16.80 -7.66 12.15
CA ILE A 193 15.58 -8.38 12.55
C ILE A 193 14.42 -8.11 11.58
N ILE A 194 14.29 -6.86 11.09
CA ILE A 194 13.26 -6.50 10.12
C ILE A 194 13.60 -7.11 8.76
N THR A 195 14.85 -6.99 8.32
CA THR A 195 15.34 -7.54 7.05
C THR A 195 15.13 -9.05 6.96
N GLU A 196 15.48 -9.78 8.02
CA GLU A 196 15.26 -11.24 8.12
C GLU A 196 13.77 -11.60 8.09
N GLY A 197 12.94 -10.80 8.75
CA GLY A 197 11.49 -11.01 8.82
C GLY A 197 10.73 -10.75 7.52
N ILE A 198 11.30 -10.01 6.58
CA ILE A 198 10.70 -9.72 5.26
C ILE A 198 11.23 -10.76 4.25
N ASP A 199 10.34 -11.54 3.66
CA ASP A 199 10.71 -12.56 2.66
C ASP A 199 10.92 -11.97 1.27
N ASN A 200 10.13 -10.95 0.91
CA ASN A 200 10.22 -10.29 -0.39
C ASN A 200 10.09 -8.77 -0.24
N ALA A 201 10.73 -8.02 -1.12
CA ALA A 201 10.57 -6.57 -1.19
C ALA A 201 10.38 -6.10 -2.64
N TRP A 202 9.51 -5.10 -2.82
CA TRP A 202 9.18 -4.51 -4.10
C TRP A 202 9.07 -2.99 -3.97
N ILE A 203 9.46 -2.27 -5.02
CA ILE A 203 9.21 -0.83 -5.16
C ILE A 203 8.29 -0.64 -6.34
N ALA A 204 7.15 0.01 -6.13
CA ALA A 204 6.23 0.43 -7.16
C ALA A 204 6.39 1.94 -7.39
N PHE A 205 6.95 2.32 -8.54
CA PHE A 205 7.11 3.71 -8.92
C PHE A 205 5.81 4.25 -9.51
N THR A 206 5.30 5.35 -8.96
CA THR A 206 4.05 5.97 -9.40
C THR A 206 4.27 7.44 -9.78
N ALA A 207 3.88 7.81 -11.00
CA ALA A 207 3.89 9.19 -11.48
C ALA A 207 2.48 9.76 -11.68
N GLY A 208 1.46 8.95 -11.42
CA GLY A 208 0.09 9.28 -11.84
C GLY A 208 -0.06 9.26 -13.36
N TYR A 209 -1.27 9.48 -13.85
CA TYR A 209 -1.55 9.46 -15.29
C TYR A 209 -1.35 10.83 -15.97
N LYS A 210 -1.13 11.89 -15.19
CA LYS A 210 -0.88 13.23 -15.70
C LYS A 210 0.58 13.50 -16.09
N ARG A 211 1.50 12.63 -15.70
CA ARG A 211 2.94 12.86 -15.82
C ARG A 211 3.58 11.82 -16.72
N MET A 212 4.55 12.27 -17.50
CA MET A 212 5.44 11.42 -18.28
C MET A 212 6.67 11.08 -17.44
N LEU A 213 7.13 9.84 -17.58
CA LEU A 213 8.42 9.40 -17.07
C LEU A 213 9.44 9.40 -18.20
N SER A 214 10.70 9.61 -17.86
CA SER A 214 11.80 9.42 -18.81
C SER A 214 11.93 7.95 -19.22
N ASP A 215 12.73 7.68 -20.24
CA ASP A 215 13.02 6.31 -20.71
C ASP A 215 13.70 5.44 -19.66
N LYS A 216 14.32 6.06 -18.66
CA LYS A 216 14.95 5.38 -17.52
C LYS A 216 13.91 4.68 -16.60
N PHE A 217 12.75 5.29 -16.41
CA PHE A 217 11.69 4.80 -15.56
C PHE A 217 10.43 4.53 -16.37
N LYS A 218 10.01 3.27 -16.40
CA LYS A 218 8.77 2.91 -17.08
C LYS A 218 7.57 3.24 -16.21
N LYS A 219 6.55 3.82 -16.83
CA LYS A 219 5.28 4.09 -16.14
C LYS A 219 4.74 2.81 -15.52
N ASP A 220 4.40 2.89 -14.24
CA ASP A 220 3.92 1.74 -13.46
C ASP A 220 4.95 0.60 -13.28
N GLU A 221 6.22 0.92 -13.31
CA GLU A 221 7.26 -0.07 -13.04
C GLU A 221 7.18 -0.60 -11.62
N VAL A 222 7.35 -1.91 -11.49
CA VAL A 222 7.48 -2.59 -10.20
C VAL A 222 8.83 -3.29 -10.19
N LEU A 223 9.71 -2.82 -9.30
CA LEU A 223 11.05 -3.33 -9.15
C LEU A 223 11.10 -4.35 -8.00
N LYS A 224 11.47 -5.59 -8.27
CA LYS A 224 11.74 -6.59 -7.23
C LYS A 224 13.14 -6.39 -6.67
N ILE A 225 13.24 -6.23 -5.37
CA ILE A 225 14.52 -6.17 -4.66
C ILE A 225 14.90 -7.61 -4.26
N LYS A 226 16.03 -8.09 -4.76
CA LYS A 226 16.54 -9.44 -4.47
C LYS A 226 17.28 -9.45 -3.13
N LYS A 227 17.37 -10.62 -2.54
CA LYS A 227 18.29 -10.90 -1.42
C LYS A 227 19.50 -11.65 -1.96
N ASP A 228 20.65 -11.43 -1.32
CA ASP A 228 21.87 -12.23 -1.50
C ASP A 228 21.79 -13.57 -0.76
N GLU A 229 22.90 -14.32 -0.77
CA GLU A 229 23.01 -15.61 -0.10
C GLU A 229 22.93 -15.49 1.43
N ASP A 230 23.29 -14.34 1.99
CA ASP A 230 23.20 -14.03 3.42
C ASP A 230 21.79 -13.55 3.84
N GLY A 231 20.84 -13.47 2.92
CA GLY A 231 19.49 -12.99 3.16
C GLY A 231 19.36 -11.48 3.27
N LYS A 232 20.38 -10.72 2.87
CA LYS A 232 20.38 -9.26 2.86
C LYS A 232 19.83 -8.72 1.54
N PHE A 233 19.10 -7.62 1.57
CA PHE A 233 18.63 -6.97 0.36
C PHE A 233 19.79 -6.36 -0.44
N ILE A 234 19.78 -6.64 -1.76
CA ILE A 234 20.65 -5.98 -2.74
C ILE A 234 19.88 -4.75 -3.24
N PHE A 235 20.13 -3.62 -2.60
CA PHE A 235 19.37 -2.39 -2.83
C PHE A 235 20.30 -1.24 -3.24
N ASP A 236 20.00 -0.66 -4.40
CA ASP A 236 20.65 0.56 -4.88
C ASP A 236 19.75 1.77 -4.61
N LYS A 237 20.09 2.52 -3.56
CA LYS A 237 19.37 3.72 -3.16
C LYS A 237 19.43 4.81 -4.24
N SER A 238 20.52 4.88 -5.01
CA SER A 238 20.70 5.92 -6.04
C SER A 238 19.61 5.87 -7.10
N TYR A 239 19.11 4.68 -7.42
CA TYR A 239 18.01 4.51 -8.38
C TYR A 239 16.71 5.19 -7.90
N VAL A 240 16.40 5.09 -6.62
CA VAL A 240 15.24 5.76 -6.02
C VAL A 240 15.47 7.27 -5.94
N ASP A 241 16.67 7.69 -5.56
CA ASP A 241 17.03 9.11 -5.47
C ASP A 241 16.92 9.80 -6.84
N ASP A 242 17.33 9.13 -7.89
CA ASP A 242 17.18 9.61 -9.26
C ASP A 242 15.72 9.75 -9.67
N PHE A 243 14.90 8.74 -9.37
CA PHE A 243 13.47 8.81 -9.63
C PHE A 243 12.79 9.99 -8.91
N LEU A 244 13.13 10.20 -7.64
CA LEU A 244 12.53 11.28 -6.84
C LEU A 244 12.93 12.68 -7.33
N LYS A 245 14.11 12.81 -7.98
CA LYS A 245 14.61 14.06 -8.54
C LYS A 245 14.15 14.28 -10.00
N GLU A 246 13.56 13.27 -10.61
CA GLU A 246 13.14 13.36 -11.99
C GLU A 246 12.08 14.45 -12.18
N GLN A 247 12.30 15.31 -13.17
CA GLN A 247 11.27 16.23 -13.64
C GLN A 247 10.29 15.47 -14.53
N MET A 248 9.04 15.45 -14.12
CA MET A 248 7.97 14.73 -14.79
C MET A 248 7.05 15.73 -15.51
N PRO A 249 7.29 16.04 -16.79
CA PRO A 249 6.42 16.96 -17.53
C PRO A 249 5.00 16.42 -17.64
N MET A 250 4.05 17.32 -17.84
CA MET A 250 2.66 16.93 -18.08
C MET A 250 2.58 16.08 -19.35
N ASP A 251 1.85 14.97 -19.26
CA ASP A 251 1.48 14.17 -20.42
C ASP A 251 0.43 14.94 -21.24
N PRO A 252 0.68 15.30 -22.50
CA PRO A 252 -0.29 16.03 -23.32
C PRO A 252 -1.61 15.25 -23.49
N ASP A 253 -1.56 13.93 -23.39
CA ASP A 253 -2.73 13.05 -23.52
C ASP A 253 -3.39 12.70 -22.18
N TRP A 254 -3.05 13.42 -21.11
CA TRP A 254 -3.51 13.05 -19.75
C TRP A 254 -5.03 13.02 -19.62
N GLU A 255 -5.79 13.86 -20.30
CA GLU A 255 -7.25 13.88 -20.27
C GLU A 255 -7.84 12.60 -20.86
N ALA A 256 -7.30 12.16 -21.99
CA ALA A 256 -7.70 10.90 -22.62
C ALA A 256 -7.34 9.70 -21.71
N ASN A 257 -6.20 9.75 -21.05
CA ASN A 257 -5.75 8.74 -20.11
C ASN A 257 -6.62 8.72 -18.85
N ASP A 258 -7.06 9.86 -18.32
CA ASP A 258 -7.99 9.96 -17.19
C ASP A 258 -9.36 9.36 -17.54
N THR A 259 -9.85 9.65 -18.74
CA THR A 259 -11.13 9.09 -19.23
C THR A 259 -11.06 7.56 -19.35
N LYS A 260 -10.01 7.03 -19.97
CA LYS A 260 -9.78 5.58 -20.07
C LYS A 260 -9.71 4.90 -18.69
N GLU A 261 -9.03 5.52 -17.74
CA GLU A 261 -8.94 4.99 -16.38
C GLU A 261 -10.29 5.00 -15.65
N LYS A 262 -11.09 6.05 -15.84
CA LYS A 262 -12.48 6.11 -15.31
C LYS A 262 -13.37 5.04 -15.91
N GLU A 263 -13.29 4.80 -17.21
CA GLU A 263 -14.04 3.75 -17.88
C GLU A 263 -13.60 2.35 -17.42
N ARG A 264 -12.30 2.13 -17.26
CA ARG A 264 -11.76 0.89 -16.72
C ARG A 264 -12.28 0.61 -15.31
N LYS A 265 -12.31 1.62 -14.45
CA LYS A 265 -12.86 1.51 -13.08
C LYS A 265 -14.36 1.19 -13.10
N LYS A 266 -15.13 1.80 -13.98
CA LYS A 266 -16.57 1.49 -14.15
C LYS A 266 -16.77 0.04 -14.58
N LYS A 267 -16.01 -0.46 -15.56
CA LYS A 267 -16.08 -1.86 -16.02
C LYS A 267 -15.69 -2.84 -14.91
N LEU A 268 -14.63 -2.56 -14.17
CA LEU A 268 -14.19 -3.40 -13.03
C LEU A 268 -15.25 -3.44 -11.91
N PHE A 269 -15.90 -2.32 -11.64
CA PHE A 269 -16.97 -2.26 -10.64
C PHE A 269 -18.19 -3.07 -11.08
N ALA A 270 -18.57 -2.96 -12.36
CA ALA A 270 -19.68 -3.72 -12.92
C ALA A 270 -19.40 -5.25 -12.90
N SER A 271 -18.18 -5.69 -13.22
CA SER A 271 -17.81 -7.12 -13.14
C SER A 271 -17.89 -7.66 -11.71
N LYS A 272 -17.40 -6.88 -10.72
CA LYS A 272 -17.48 -7.28 -9.30
C LYS A 272 -18.92 -7.39 -8.79
N ILE A 273 -19.82 -6.50 -9.24
CA ILE A 273 -21.26 -6.60 -8.91
C ILE A 273 -21.84 -7.85 -9.55
N SER A 274 -21.55 -8.11 -10.82
CA SER A 274 -22.04 -9.31 -11.52
C SER A 274 -21.57 -10.61 -10.87
N GLU A 275 -20.31 -10.66 -10.42
CA GLU A 275 -19.77 -11.81 -9.69
C GLU A 275 -20.47 -12.00 -8.33
N SER A 276 -20.77 -10.91 -7.62
CA SER A 276 -21.45 -10.96 -6.32
C SER A 276 -22.96 -11.31 -6.42
N LEU A 277 -23.58 -11.15 -7.58
CA LEU A 277 -24.98 -11.52 -7.81
C LEU A 277 -25.13 -12.97 -8.29
N ASN A 278 -24.05 -13.57 -8.78
CA ASN A 278 -24.02 -14.95 -9.29
C ASN A 278 -23.40 -15.94 -8.30
N SER A 279 -22.96 -15.46 -7.12
CA SER A 279 -22.45 -16.24 -5.98
C SER A 279 -23.48 -16.32 -4.85
#